data_d367c83883ab7bd029deba8f76e1481f
#
_entry.id   d367c83883ab7bd029deba8f76e1481f
#
_cell.length_a   1.000
_cell.length_b   1.000
_cell.length_c   1.000
_cell.angle_alpha   90.00
_cell.angle_beta   90.00
_cell.angle_gamma   90.00
#
_symmetry.space_group_name_H-M   'P 1'
#
loop_
_entity.id
_entity.type
_entity.pdbx_description
1 polymer ?
#
loop_
_entity_poly.entity_id
_entity_poly.type
_entity_poly.pdbx_seq_one_letter_code
_entity_poly.pdbx_strand_id
1 'polypeptide(L)'
;MILLIDNYDSFSYNLYQLVGKINPDIKVIRNDEYTCQEIEAINPEKIIISPGPGRPSDAGICEEAISYFAGKVPILGVCLGHQAICETYGATITYAKKLMHGKMSVANVDINCKLFKEIGRAHV
;
A
#
# COMPACT_ATOMS: atom_id res chain seq x y z
N MET A 1 -9.62 -1.43 13.90
CA MET A 1 -9.73 -0.39 12.85
C MET A 1 -8.60 -0.56 11.85
N ILE A 2 -8.91 -0.50 10.57
CA ILE A 2 -7.92 -0.50 9.49
C ILE A 2 -7.62 0.94 9.10
N LEU A 3 -6.36 1.30 9.01
CA LEU A 3 -5.93 2.62 8.56
C LEU A 3 -5.52 2.55 7.08
N LEU A 4 -6.11 3.41 6.26
CA LEU A 4 -5.72 3.59 4.86
C LEU A 4 -4.99 4.93 4.73
N ILE A 5 -3.71 4.88 4.36
CA ILE A 5 -2.92 6.08 4.07
C ILE A 5 -3.10 6.40 2.59
N ASP A 6 -3.74 7.55 2.32
CA ASP A 6 -4.03 8.02 0.98
C ASP A 6 -2.88 8.89 0.45
N ASN A 7 -2.30 8.50 -0.67
CA ASN A 7 -1.23 9.23 -1.34
C ASN A 7 -1.76 10.20 -2.40
N TYR A 8 -2.92 10.83 -2.14
CA TYR A 8 -3.55 11.79 -3.06
C TYR A 8 -3.87 11.15 -4.40
N ASP A 9 -4.42 9.93 -4.35
CA ASP A 9 -4.72 9.14 -5.53
C ASP A 9 -6.23 8.93 -5.67
N SER A 10 -6.74 9.02 -6.91
CA SER A 10 -8.16 8.80 -7.19
C SER A 10 -8.61 7.36 -6.91
N PHE A 11 -7.70 6.40 -6.94
CA PHE A 11 -7.99 4.99 -6.68
C PHE A 11 -8.14 4.66 -5.20
N SER A 12 -7.72 5.54 -4.31
CA SER A 12 -7.84 5.33 -2.85
C SER A 12 -9.29 5.12 -2.41
N TYR A 13 -10.22 5.82 -3.03
CA TYR A 13 -11.64 5.65 -2.73
C TYR A 13 -12.16 4.25 -3.10
N ASN A 14 -11.68 3.70 -4.23
CA ASN A 14 -12.01 2.33 -4.62
C ASN A 14 -11.47 1.31 -3.62
N LEU A 15 -10.26 1.52 -3.12
CA LEU A 15 -9.70 0.69 -2.06
C LEU A 15 -10.52 0.80 -0.78
N TYR A 16 -10.89 1.99 -0.39
CA TYR A 16 -11.75 2.23 0.77
C TYR A 16 -13.05 1.42 0.67
N GLN A 17 -13.72 1.48 -0.48
CA GLN A 17 -14.96 0.74 -0.71
C GLN A 17 -14.76 -0.76 -0.70
N LEU A 18 -13.70 -1.24 -1.36
CA LEU A 18 -13.41 -2.67 -1.45
C LEU A 18 -13.11 -3.28 -0.08
N VAL A 19 -12.26 -2.63 0.69
CA VAL A 19 -11.91 -3.07 2.05
C VAL A 19 -13.09 -2.91 2.99
N GLY A 20 -13.86 -1.84 2.83
CA GLY A 20 -15.03 -1.56 3.65
C GLY A 20 -16.14 -2.60 3.53
N LYS A 21 -16.20 -3.33 2.41
CA LYS A 21 -17.13 -4.47 2.27
C LYS A 21 -16.76 -5.63 3.18
N ILE A 22 -15.48 -5.78 3.49
CA ILE A 22 -14.97 -6.87 4.35
C ILE A 22 -14.96 -6.41 5.80
N ASN A 23 -14.46 -5.20 6.05
CA ASN A 23 -14.39 -4.60 7.38
C ASN A 23 -14.72 -3.10 7.28
N PRO A 24 -15.93 -2.69 7.72
CA PRO A 24 -16.34 -1.28 7.61
C PRO A 24 -15.63 -0.35 8.60
N ASP A 25 -14.93 -0.88 9.59
CA ASP A 25 -14.16 -0.08 10.54
C ASP A 25 -12.81 0.33 9.92
N ILE A 26 -12.87 1.29 9.02
CA ILE A 26 -11.72 1.79 8.26
C ILE A 26 -11.66 3.32 8.35
N LYS A 27 -10.45 3.84 8.59
CA LYS A 27 -10.17 5.27 8.62
C LYS A 27 -9.21 5.63 7.51
N VAL A 28 -9.51 6.69 6.78
CA VAL A 28 -8.63 7.22 5.72
C VAL A 28 -7.94 8.47 6.22
N ILE A 29 -6.63 8.52 6.07
CA ILE A 29 -5.82 9.72 6.31
C ILE A 29 -4.94 9.99 5.10
N ARG A 30 -4.55 11.24 4.91
CA ARG A 30 -3.58 11.61 3.89
C ARG A 30 -2.16 11.39 4.39
N ASN A 31 -1.22 11.23 3.46
CA ASN A 31 0.18 10.94 3.79
C ASN A 31 0.92 12.08 4.50
N ASP A 32 0.33 13.25 4.56
CA ASP A 32 0.86 14.44 5.23
C ASP A 32 -0.04 14.97 6.36
N GLU A 33 -1.01 14.18 6.78
CA GLU A 33 -2.03 14.60 7.74
C GLU A 33 -1.68 14.23 9.19
N TYR A 34 -1.05 13.07 9.39
CA TYR A 34 -0.72 12.53 10.70
C TYR A 34 0.78 12.23 10.83
N THR A 35 1.32 12.36 12.03
CA THR A 35 2.63 11.82 12.36
C THR A 35 2.53 10.34 12.72
N CYS A 36 3.67 9.64 12.74
CA CYS A 36 3.67 8.23 13.17
C CYS A 36 3.21 8.06 14.61
N GLN A 37 3.55 9.01 15.49
CA GLN A 37 3.10 9.00 16.88
C GLN A 37 1.58 9.18 17.00
N GLU A 38 1.00 10.04 16.16
CA GLU A 38 -0.44 10.22 16.12
C GLU A 38 -1.16 8.97 15.59
N ILE A 39 -0.58 8.30 14.60
CA ILE A 39 -1.09 7.02 14.10
C ILE A 39 -1.02 5.95 15.20
N GLU A 40 0.08 5.88 15.92
CA GLU A 40 0.22 4.93 17.03
C GLU A 40 -0.85 5.18 18.10
N ALA A 41 -1.16 6.45 18.40
CA ALA A 41 -2.18 6.81 19.38
C ALA A 41 -3.58 6.33 19.00
N ILE A 42 -3.92 6.29 17.72
CA ILE A 42 -5.21 5.75 17.25
C ILE A 42 -5.23 4.24 17.12
N ASN A 43 -4.08 3.59 17.31
CA ASN A 43 -3.90 2.15 17.43
C ASN A 43 -4.57 1.31 16.31
N PRO A 44 -4.17 1.47 15.05
CA PRO A 44 -4.73 0.66 13.97
C PRO A 44 -4.29 -0.80 14.09
N GLU A 45 -5.18 -1.73 13.75
CA GLU A 45 -4.86 -3.15 13.69
C GLU A 45 -4.06 -3.50 12.43
N LYS A 46 -4.33 -2.79 11.34
CA LYS A 46 -3.68 -2.97 10.03
C LYS A 46 -3.55 -1.64 9.33
N ILE A 47 -2.53 -1.54 8.49
CA ILE A 47 -2.27 -0.34 7.69
C ILE A 47 -2.25 -0.73 6.21
N ILE A 48 -2.95 0.03 5.38
CA ILE A 48 -2.90 -0.08 3.93
C ILE A 48 -2.33 1.22 3.38
N ILE A 49 -1.34 1.12 2.50
CA ILE A 49 -0.75 2.28 1.82
C ILE A 49 -1.20 2.27 0.37
N SER A 50 -1.86 3.33 -0.05
CA SER A 50 -2.52 3.42 -1.36
C SER A 50 -1.55 3.62 -2.52
N PRO A 51 -2.02 3.41 -3.76
CA PRO A 51 -1.36 3.97 -4.93
C PRO A 51 -1.18 5.48 -4.80
N GLY A 52 -0.34 6.06 -5.63
CA GLY A 52 -0.17 7.50 -5.70
C GLY A 52 0.85 7.91 -6.75
N PRO A 53 0.95 9.21 -7.04
CA PRO A 53 1.90 9.72 -8.01
C PRO A 53 3.30 9.86 -7.43
N GLY A 54 4.28 9.95 -8.32
CA GLY A 54 5.65 10.25 -7.95
C GLY A 54 6.41 9.07 -7.36
N ARG A 55 7.45 9.41 -6.63
CA ARG A 55 8.33 8.41 -5.99
C ARG A 55 7.90 8.11 -4.57
N PRO A 56 8.18 6.90 -4.08
CA PRO A 56 7.84 6.54 -2.69
C PRO A 56 8.46 7.48 -1.65
N SER A 57 9.70 7.94 -1.88
CA SER A 57 10.40 8.86 -0.98
C SER A 57 9.71 10.23 -0.87
N ASP A 58 8.90 10.60 -1.86
CA ASP A 58 8.15 11.86 -1.89
C ASP A 58 6.71 11.70 -1.38
N ALA A 59 6.35 10.54 -0.88
CA ALA A 59 4.98 10.21 -0.44
C ALA A 59 4.77 10.45 1.06
N GLY A 60 5.12 11.63 1.55
CA GLY A 60 4.91 12.03 2.93
C GLY A 60 5.50 11.05 3.94
N ILE A 61 4.68 10.56 4.86
CA ILE A 61 5.13 9.67 5.95
C ILE A 61 5.25 8.20 5.56
N CYS A 62 4.99 7.82 4.31
CA CYS A 62 4.84 6.39 3.96
C CYS A 62 6.06 5.56 4.34
N GLU A 63 7.26 5.96 3.94
CA GLU A 63 8.47 5.19 4.26
C GLU A 63 8.80 5.23 5.77
N GLU A 64 8.60 6.37 6.42
CA GLU A 64 8.75 6.48 7.86
C GLU A 64 7.77 5.58 8.60
N ALA A 65 6.51 5.55 8.18
CA ALA A 65 5.48 4.70 8.77
C ALA A 65 5.81 3.21 8.61
N ILE A 66 6.32 2.81 7.45
CA ILE A 66 6.74 1.43 7.21
C ILE A 66 7.80 1.02 8.22
N SER A 67 8.84 1.84 8.41
CA SER A 67 9.91 1.56 9.38
C SER A 67 9.38 1.58 10.82
N TYR A 68 8.53 2.55 11.13
CA TYR A 68 8.01 2.74 12.49
C TYR A 68 7.12 1.58 12.94
N PHE A 69 6.26 1.08 12.06
CA PHE A 69 5.30 0.02 12.39
C PHE A 69 5.77 -1.39 12.02
N ALA A 70 6.95 -1.53 11.44
CA ALA A 70 7.52 -2.84 11.12
C ALA A 70 7.59 -3.74 12.36
N GLY A 71 7.01 -4.94 12.25
CA GLY A 71 6.95 -5.88 13.37
C GLY A 71 5.89 -5.56 14.42
N LYS A 72 5.17 -4.44 14.31
CA LYS A 72 4.11 -4.02 15.24
C LYS A 72 2.72 -4.16 14.64
N VAL A 73 2.56 -3.75 13.38
CA VAL A 73 1.28 -3.73 12.67
C VAL A 73 1.48 -4.29 11.26
N PRO A 74 0.62 -5.21 10.79
CA PRO A 74 0.67 -5.67 9.40
C PRO A 74 0.44 -4.50 8.43
N ILE A 75 1.25 -4.44 7.37
CA ILE A 75 1.18 -3.38 6.36
C ILE A 75 1.01 -4.00 4.98
N LEU A 76 0.01 -3.52 4.23
CA LEU A 76 -0.21 -3.87 2.83
C LEU A 76 0.06 -2.62 1.98
N GLY A 77 0.96 -2.73 1.03
CA GLY A 77 1.22 -1.67 0.06
C GLY A 77 0.66 -2.00 -1.32
N VAL A 78 0.00 -1.04 -1.96
CA VAL A 78 -0.55 -1.19 -3.31
C VAL A 78 0.12 -0.17 -4.22
N CYS A 79 0.69 -0.59 -5.34
CA CYS A 79 1.43 0.25 -6.28
C CYS A 79 2.53 1.06 -5.59
N LEU A 80 2.35 2.37 -5.45
CA LEU A 80 3.29 3.24 -4.75
C LEU A 80 3.57 2.74 -3.33
N GLY A 81 2.56 2.24 -2.62
CA GLY A 81 2.73 1.67 -1.29
C GLY A 81 3.63 0.43 -1.31
N HIS A 82 3.48 -0.44 -2.31
CA HIS A 82 4.37 -1.59 -2.49
C HIS A 82 5.80 -1.14 -2.78
N GLN A 83 5.97 -0.16 -3.65
CA GLN A 83 7.28 0.41 -3.96
C GLN A 83 7.93 1.02 -2.71
N ALA A 84 7.14 1.71 -1.88
CA ALA A 84 7.61 2.29 -0.63
C ALA A 84 8.14 1.22 0.34
N ILE A 85 7.46 0.09 0.44
CA ILE A 85 7.92 -1.05 1.25
C ILE A 85 9.26 -1.56 0.71
N CYS A 86 9.34 -1.79 -0.59
CA CYS A 86 10.55 -2.29 -1.22
C CYS A 86 11.73 -1.34 -1.03
N GLU A 87 11.53 -0.05 -1.25
CA GLU A 87 12.58 0.97 -1.10
C GLU A 87 13.04 1.10 0.35
N THR A 88 12.12 1.05 1.30
CA THR A 88 12.44 1.08 2.74
C THR A 88 13.37 -0.06 3.14
N TYR A 89 13.21 -1.21 2.51
CA TYR A 89 14.06 -2.38 2.78
C TYR A 89 15.23 -2.54 1.80
N GLY A 90 15.61 -1.49 1.11
CA GLY A 90 16.86 -1.42 0.34
C GLY A 90 16.76 -1.70 -1.15
N ALA A 91 15.55 -1.94 -1.68
CA ALA A 91 15.39 -2.12 -3.12
C ALA A 91 15.50 -0.78 -3.85
N THR A 92 15.90 -0.84 -5.11
CA THR A 92 15.96 0.33 -5.99
C THR A 92 14.70 0.38 -6.85
N ILE A 93 13.99 1.50 -6.80
CA ILE A 93 12.80 1.73 -7.63
C ILE A 93 13.25 2.40 -8.94
N THR A 94 12.97 1.75 -10.04
CA THR A 94 13.35 2.21 -11.38
C THR A 94 12.27 1.86 -12.39
N TYR A 95 12.45 2.34 -13.61
CA TYR A 95 11.51 2.08 -14.69
C TYR A 95 11.65 0.65 -15.21
N ALA A 96 10.52 0.06 -15.64
CA ALA A 96 10.54 -1.21 -16.34
C ALA A 96 11.21 -1.06 -17.71
N LYS A 97 11.70 -2.17 -18.26
CA LYS A 97 12.31 -2.19 -19.60
C LYS A 97 11.31 -1.75 -20.68
N LYS A 98 10.02 -1.99 -20.47
CA LYS A 98 8.94 -1.67 -21.39
C LYS A 98 7.85 -0.89 -20.65
N LEU A 99 7.40 0.20 -21.23
CA LEU A 99 6.29 0.98 -20.68
C LEU A 99 4.99 0.17 -20.79
N MET A 100 4.35 -0.05 -19.61
CA MET A 100 3.11 -0.83 -19.51
C MET A 100 1.92 -0.02 -19.00
N HIS A 101 2.02 1.32 -19.02
CA HIS A 101 0.91 2.17 -18.60
C HIS A 101 -0.30 2.01 -19.52
N GLY A 102 -1.45 1.76 -18.94
CA GLY A 102 -2.68 1.54 -19.69
C GLY A 102 -2.75 0.21 -20.46
N LYS A 103 -1.83 -0.71 -20.21
CA LYS A 103 -1.77 -2.04 -20.83
C LYS A 103 -1.94 -3.12 -19.79
N MET A 104 -2.49 -4.26 -20.23
CA MET A 104 -2.62 -5.44 -19.39
C MET A 104 -1.49 -6.42 -19.63
N SER A 105 -1.09 -7.11 -18.59
CA SER A 105 -0.09 -8.16 -18.61
C SER A 105 -0.55 -9.32 -17.74
N VAL A 106 -0.06 -10.53 -18.03
CA VAL A 106 -0.35 -11.70 -17.18
C VAL A 106 0.76 -11.83 -16.14
N ALA A 107 0.37 -11.82 -14.87
CA ALA A 107 1.28 -12.10 -13.77
C ALA A 107 1.05 -13.52 -13.26
N ASN A 108 2.14 -14.29 -13.15
CA ASN A 108 2.10 -15.59 -12.48
C ASN A 108 2.43 -15.36 -11.01
N VAL A 109 1.55 -15.82 -10.12
CA VAL A 109 1.69 -15.59 -8.68
C VAL A 109 1.90 -16.90 -7.94
N ASP A 110 2.59 -16.83 -6.81
CA ASP A 110 2.82 -17.99 -5.96
C ASP A 110 1.55 -18.28 -5.15
N ILE A 111 0.86 -19.37 -5.46
CA ILE A 111 -0.36 -19.78 -4.78
C ILE A 111 -0.12 -20.24 -3.33
N ASN A 112 1.13 -20.47 -2.95
CA ASN A 112 1.48 -20.77 -1.56
C ASN A 112 1.55 -19.51 -0.70
N CYS A 113 1.63 -18.33 -1.31
CA CYS A 113 1.52 -17.06 -0.61
C CYS A 113 0.08 -16.85 -0.14
N LYS A 114 -0.10 -16.46 1.12
CA LYS A 114 -1.44 -16.22 1.69
C LYS A 114 -2.26 -15.21 0.88
N LEU A 115 -1.59 -14.22 0.27
CA LEU A 115 -2.24 -13.17 -0.50
C LEU A 115 -2.81 -13.71 -1.82
N PHE A 116 -2.20 -14.73 -2.42
CA PHE A 116 -2.56 -15.25 -3.74
C PHE A 116 -3.06 -16.69 -3.72
N LYS A 117 -3.49 -17.17 -2.59
CA LYS A 117 -3.82 -18.58 -2.34
C LYS A 117 -4.74 -19.23 -3.39
N GLU A 118 -5.67 -18.49 -3.97
CA GLU A 118 -6.66 -19.02 -4.89
C GLU A 118 -6.56 -18.46 -6.31
N ILE A 119 -5.50 -17.67 -6.60
CA ILE A 119 -5.43 -16.92 -7.85
C ILE A 119 -4.63 -17.65 -8.93
N GLY A 120 -3.39 -18.01 -8.66
CA GLY A 120 -2.48 -18.66 -9.61
C GLY A 120 -1.96 -17.72 -10.71
N ARG A 121 -2.86 -17.10 -11.49
CA ARG A 121 -2.50 -16.12 -12.54
C ARG A 121 -3.45 -14.94 -12.48
N ALA A 122 -2.94 -13.74 -12.76
CA ALA A 122 -3.74 -12.53 -12.78
C ALA A 122 -3.35 -11.63 -13.97
N HIS A 123 -4.31 -10.84 -14.43
CA HIS A 123 -4.06 -9.76 -15.40
C HIS A 123 -3.75 -8.47 -14.61
N VAL A 124 -2.61 -7.86 -14.97
CA VAL A 124 -2.08 -6.67 -14.28
C VAL A 124 -1.88 -5.54 -15.27
#